data_ab504d7f8fe9b5e8023ad16f9adb5ef4
#
_entry.id   ab504d7f8fe9b5e8023ad16f9adb5ef4
#
_cell.length_a   1.000
_cell.length_b   1.000
_cell.length_c   1.000
_cell.angle_alpha   90.00
_cell.angle_beta   90.00
_cell.angle_gamma   90.00
#
_symmetry.space_group_name_H-M   'P 1'
#
loop_
_entity.id
_entity.type
_entity.pdbx_description
1 polymer ?
#
loop_
_entity_poly.entity_id
_entity_poly.type
_entity_poly.pdbx_seq_one_letter_code
_entity_poly.pdbx_strand_id
1 'polypeptide(L)'
;MKRFAAALVMVVAAVVLAAQARNPKALEIWVVDVEGGKAALYVTPSGQTALIDTGFPGARDLDRIMAAIADAGVKQIDYLVSTHYHVDHIGNLVELSKRIPVGTYVDHGPTAEGPNVPQIPPGPDGLTMTKAKEQIEGFQAAYAELYSKAKHIVVKPGDKLPITGVEWRIAAAGGKMLKTPPLPGGGKPNQYCANFTPMAGTQGLVDPDDFHSVGSVIILGQFRAADFGDMWRTKELELMCPTNPLGTIDLLFASSHGAIASGSLPFVHGLQPRVVLMQNGTRKGGALDPMKTIHSSPGLENLWQMHWSYNVGVEENTPGLFIANVDDGATIAGVLTAPPRGGGPGTRGAGAPPAGTPPPAGAATAPPAATPPAGAAPPAAGATPAPGTPAAAPASGGGGGGGRGNQTGHTPAYWLRVTALPDGTFTIMNPRNGFSKTYKKGTRA
;
A
#
# COMPACT_ATOMS: atom_id res chain seq x y z
N MET A 1 10.22 31.11 42.24
CA MET A 1 9.20 30.34 41.48
C MET A 1 9.31 30.51 39.96
N LYS A 2 9.52 31.71 39.40
CA LYS A 2 9.61 31.89 37.92
C LYS A 2 10.82 31.21 37.23
N ARG A 3 11.96 31.04 37.96
CA ARG A 3 13.15 30.38 37.37
C ARG A 3 13.06 28.85 37.30
N PHE A 4 12.28 28.22 38.18
CA PHE A 4 12.04 26.77 38.15
C PHE A 4 11.05 26.36 37.06
N ALA A 5 10.07 27.22 36.71
CA ALA A 5 9.13 26.97 35.62
C ALA A 5 9.82 26.99 34.25
N ALA A 6 10.78 27.92 34.04
CA ALA A 6 11.52 28.01 32.77
C ALA A 6 12.46 26.80 32.55
N ALA A 7 13.08 26.28 33.63
CA ALA A 7 13.92 25.08 33.53
C ALA A 7 13.10 23.81 33.21
N LEU A 8 11.91 23.68 33.80
CA LEU A 8 11.03 22.55 33.55
C LEU A 8 10.49 22.53 32.08
N VAL A 9 10.15 23.69 31.56
CA VAL A 9 9.70 23.81 30.16
C VAL A 9 10.83 23.47 29.17
N MET A 10 12.05 23.88 29.43
CA MET A 10 13.20 23.53 28.59
C MET A 10 13.57 22.05 28.68
N VAL A 11 13.43 21.40 29.82
CA VAL A 11 13.66 19.95 29.95
C VAL A 11 12.57 19.15 29.21
N VAL A 12 11.32 19.56 29.30
CA VAL A 12 10.22 18.91 28.55
C VAL A 12 10.37 19.09 27.02
N ALA A 13 10.77 20.30 26.58
CA ALA A 13 11.05 20.55 25.15
C ALA A 13 12.27 19.74 24.66
N ALA A 14 13.33 19.59 25.46
CA ALA A 14 14.48 18.77 25.12
C ALA A 14 14.14 17.27 25.05
N VAL A 15 13.28 16.78 25.93
CA VAL A 15 12.81 15.38 25.91
C VAL A 15 11.92 15.09 24.69
N VAL A 16 11.06 16.05 24.29
CA VAL A 16 10.23 15.91 23.08
C VAL A 16 11.08 15.96 21.80
N LEU A 17 12.12 16.81 21.74
CA LEU A 17 13.06 16.83 20.62
C LEU A 17 13.95 15.57 20.56
N ALA A 18 14.33 15.00 21.71
CA ALA A 18 15.11 13.77 21.74
C ALA A 18 14.33 12.52 21.27
N ALA A 19 12.99 12.53 21.37
CA ALA A 19 12.15 11.44 20.93
C ALA A 19 12.07 11.30 19.39
N GLN A 20 12.55 12.27 18.62
CA GLN A 20 12.60 12.26 17.17
C GLN A 20 13.98 12.02 16.55
N ALA A 21 15.00 11.74 17.36
CA ALA A 21 16.32 11.41 16.85
C ALA A 21 16.27 10.08 16.08
N ARG A 22 16.48 10.12 14.77
CA ARG A 22 16.58 8.91 13.95
C ARG A 22 17.73 8.03 14.41
N ASN A 23 17.50 6.72 14.39
CA ASN A 23 18.61 5.78 14.54
C ASN A 23 19.51 5.88 13.29
N PRO A 24 20.77 6.31 13.39
CA PRO A 24 21.63 6.54 12.23
C PRO A 24 22.00 5.26 11.48
N LYS A 25 21.61 4.09 11.98
CA LYS A 25 21.82 2.79 11.31
C LYS A 25 20.54 2.21 10.72
N ALA A 26 19.40 2.86 10.91
CA ALA A 26 18.11 2.33 10.48
C ALA A 26 17.74 2.77 9.08
N LEU A 27 17.09 1.87 8.33
CA LEU A 27 16.23 2.21 7.21
C LEU A 27 14.84 2.51 7.78
N GLU A 28 14.33 3.69 7.50
CA GLU A 28 13.00 4.09 7.94
C GLU A 28 12.07 4.20 6.74
N ILE A 29 10.83 3.71 6.87
CA ILE A 29 9.84 3.70 5.80
C ILE A 29 8.52 4.23 6.35
N TRP A 30 7.97 5.27 5.71
CA TRP A 30 6.62 5.77 5.93
C TRP A 30 5.73 5.23 4.83
N VAL A 31 4.82 4.34 5.17
CA VAL A 31 3.83 3.80 4.23
C VAL A 31 2.58 4.64 4.36
N VAL A 32 2.35 5.51 3.38
CA VAL A 32 1.35 6.57 3.48
C VAL A 32 -0.03 6.05 3.08
N ASP A 33 -1.05 6.44 3.83
CA ASP A 33 -2.44 6.19 3.44
C ASP A 33 -2.85 7.10 2.28
N VAL A 34 -3.06 6.49 1.13
CA VAL A 34 -3.57 7.11 -0.10
C VAL A 34 -4.81 6.37 -0.61
N GLU A 35 -5.65 5.84 0.32
CA GLU A 35 -6.96 5.23 0.06
C GLU A 35 -6.95 4.09 -0.97
N GLY A 36 -5.94 3.23 -0.88
CA GLY A 36 -5.76 2.10 -1.79
C GLY A 36 -5.05 2.44 -3.09
N GLY A 37 -4.35 3.57 -3.15
CA GLY A 37 -3.24 3.79 -4.06
C GLY A 37 -1.92 3.41 -3.38
N LYS A 38 -0.82 3.93 -3.91
CA LYS A 38 0.51 3.62 -3.39
C LYS A 38 1.33 4.89 -3.17
N ALA A 39 1.93 4.99 -1.98
CA ALA A 39 3.01 5.93 -1.66
C ALA A 39 3.81 5.40 -0.47
N ALA A 40 5.14 5.29 -0.62
CA ALA A 40 6.02 4.86 0.45
C ALA A 40 7.33 5.66 0.40
N LEU A 41 7.61 6.40 1.48
CA LEU A 41 8.83 7.19 1.65
C LEU A 41 9.87 6.38 2.41
N TYR A 42 11.04 6.25 1.83
CA TYR A 42 12.21 5.58 2.42
C TYR A 42 13.27 6.61 2.79
N VAL A 43 13.83 6.47 3.98
CA VAL A 43 15.00 7.24 4.43
C VAL A 43 16.08 6.25 4.85
N THR A 44 17.18 6.23 4.09
CA THR A 44 18.28 5.29 4.32
C THR A 44 19.15 5.70 5.49
N PRO A 45 20.00 4.79 6.02
CA PRO A 45 20.98 5.13 7.05
C PRO A 45 21.94 6.27 6.67
N SER A 46 22.18 6.47 5.38
CA SER A 46 23.02 7.59 4.88
C SER A 46 22.27 8.92 4.81
N GLY A 47 20.95 8.92 5.06
CA GLY A 47 20.09 10.08 4.94
C GLY A 47 19.54 10.32 3.53
N GLN A 48 19.92 9.50 2.54
CA GLN A 48 19.29 9.57 1.22
C GLN A 48 17.84 9.10 1.27
N THR A 49 17.03 9.65 0.38
CA THR A 49 15.59 9.48 0.34
C THR A 49 15.14 8.87 -0.97
N ALA A 50 14.18 7.95 -0.89
CA ALA A 50 13.44 7.48 -2.04
C ALA A 50 11.94 7.53 -1.76
N LEU A 51 11.14 7.95 -2.73
CA LEU A 51 9.69 7.87 -2.68
C LEU A 51 9.23 6.90 -3.78
N ILE A 52 8.56 5.83 -3.41
CA ILE A 52 7.89 4.93 -4.36
C ILE A 52 6.45 5.41 -4.49
N ASP A 53 6.08 5.82 -5.69
CA ASP A 53 4.75 6.27 -6.10
C ASP A 53 4.19 7.48 -5.33
N THR A 54 3.08 8.05 -5.80
CA THR A 54 2.55 9.34 -5.34
C THR A 54 1.02 9.37 -5.16
N GLY A 55 0.38 8.21 -5.07
CA GLY A 55 -1.07 8.10 -4.84
C GLY A 55 -1.94 8.65 -5.97
N PHE A 56 -3.23 8.80 -5.67
CA PHE A 56 -4.21 9.42 -6.58
C PHE A 56 -4.00 10.93 -6.72
N PRO A 57 -4.43 11.53 -7.84
CA PRO A 57 -4.33 12.97 -8.03
C PRO A 57 -5.24 13.73 -7.05
N GLY A 58 -4.76 14.90 -6.65
CA GLY A 58 -5.51 15.82 -5.81
C GLY A 58 -4.91 16.05 -4.43
N ALA A 59 -5.45 17.07 -3.74
CA ALA A 59 -4.87 17.56 -2.49
C ALA A 59 -4.85 16.52 -1.37
N ARG A 60 -5.85 15.61 -1.30
CA ARG A 60 -5.94 14.60 -0.24
C ARG A 60 -4.64 13.79 -0.10
N ASP A 61 -4.23 13.12 -1.17
CA ASP A 61 -3.07 12.23 -1.12
C ASP A 61 -1.77 13.03 -1.10
N LEU A 62 -1.73 14.13 -1.85
CA LEU A 62 -0.57 15.02 -1.87
C LEU A 62 -0.26 15.58 -0.47
N ASP A 63 -1.28 16.06 0.25
CA ASP A 63 -1.09 16.62 1.59
C ASP A 63 -0.68 15.53 2.62
N ARG A 64 -1.20 14.30 2.48
CA ARG A 64 -0.79 13.15 3.30
C ARG A 64 0.67 12.75 3.04
N ILE A 65 1.09 12.73 1.78
CA ILE A 65 2.49 12.46 1.40
C ILE A 65 3.40 13.57 1.94
N MET A 66 3.01 14.84 1.78
CA MET A 66 3.77 15.97 2.31
C MET A 66 3.85 15.96 3.84
N ALA A 67 2.80 15.51 4.53
CA ALA A 67 2.82 15.33 5.99
C ALA A 67 3.83 14.25 6.42
N ALA A 68 3.87 13.11 5.72
CA ALA A 68 4.86 12.07 5.98
C ALA A 68 6.30 12.55 5.70
N ILE A 69 6.50 13.31 4.62
CA ILE A 69 7.78 13.95 4.29
C ILE A 69 8.21 14.92 5.40
N ALA A 70 7.28 15.71 5.94
CA ALA A 70 7.54 16.63 7.04
C ALA A 70 7.86 15.90 8.35
N ASP A 71 7.10 14.85 8.70
CA ASP A 71 7.38 13.98 9.87
C ASP A 71 8.75 13.33 9.76
N ALA A 72 9.10 12.87 8.57
CA ALA A 72 10.43 12.36 8.26
C ALA A 72 11.52 13.45 8.24
N GLY A 73 11.21 14.74 8.36
CA GLY A 73 12.16 15.85 8.29
C GLY A 73 12.93 15.94 6.96
N VAL A 74 12.37 15.36 5.88
CA VAL A 74 12.96 15.30 4.55
C VAL A 74 12.76 16.66 3.86
N LYS A 75 13.79 17.11 3.12
CA LYS A 75 13.77 18.39 2.38
C LYS A 75 13.93 18.23 0.88
N GLN A 76 14.26 17.02 0.43
CA GLN A 76 14.44 16.65 -0.96
C GLN A 76 14.13 15.17 -1.11
N ILE A 77 13.56 14.77 -2.23
CA ILE A 77 13.47 13.37 -2.66
C ILE A 77 14.65 13.11 -3.61
N ASP A 78 15.61 12.29 -3.17
CA ASP A 78 16.76 11.98 -4.01
C ASP A 78 16.37 11.09 -5.20
N TYR A 79 15.47 10.15 -4.97
CA TYR A 79 14.94 9.24 -5.99
C TYR A 79 13.41 9.15 -5.88
N LEU A 80 12.70 9.51 -6.96
CA LEU A 80 11.27 9.24 -7.09
C LEU A 80 11.12 8.06 -8.05
N VAL A 81 10.62 6.96 -7.54
CA VAL A 81 10.45 5.70 -8.27
C VAL A 81 8.96 5.56 -8.62
N SER A 82 8.64 5.64 -9.92
CA SER A 82 7.32 5.32 -10.43
C SER A 82 7.29 3.84 -10.79
N THR A 83 6.45 3.06 -10.09
CA THR A 83 6.36 1.63 -10.35
C THR A 83 5.75 1.38 -11.72
N HIS A 84 4.65 2.05 -12.02
CA HIS A 84 3.94 2.05 -13.30
C HIS A 84 3.05 3.30 -13.39
N TYR A 85 2.35 3.51 -14.51
CA TYR A 85 1.72 4.79 -14.80
C TYR A 85 0.21 4.87 -14.50
N HIS A 86 -0.34 3.98 -13.71
CA HIS A 86 -1.72 4.09 -13.25
C HIS A 86 -1.91 5.28 -12.32
N VAL A 87 -3.12 5.82 -12.36
CA VAL A 87 -3.49 7.07 -11.70
C VAL A 87 -3.33 7.07 -10.18
N ASP A 88 -3.41 5.93 -9.55
CA ASP A 88 -3.25 5.75 -8.11
C ASP A 88 -1.79 5.52 -7.68
N HIS A 89 -0.87 5.57 -8.64
CA HIS A 89 0.58 5.50 -8.45
C HIS A 89 1.27 6.81 -8.81
N ILE A 90 0.96 7.38 -9.97
CA ILE A 90 1.63 8.62 -10.43
C ILE A 90 0.75 9.86 -10.33
N GLY A 91 -0.43 9.75 -9.71
CA GLY A 91 -1.46 10.79 -9.75
C GLY A 91 -1.02 12.16 -9.24
N ASN A 92 -0.13 12.21 -8.25
CA ASN A 92 0.42 13.45 -7.71
C ASN A 92 1.88 13.73 -8.09
N LEU A 93 2.47 12.94 -8.97
CA LEU A 93 3.89 13.07 -9.30
C LEU A 93 4.26 14.49 -9.71
N VAL A 94 3.49 15.11 -10.60
CA VAL A 94 3.72 16.48 -11.09
C VAL A 94 3.52 17.52 -9.99
N GLU A 95 2.44 17.40 -9.21
CA GLU A 95 2.14 18.38 -8.16
C GLU A 95 3.11 18.25 -6.97
N LEU A 96 3.55 17.04 -6.65
CA LEU A 96 4.58 16.79 -5.64
C LEU A 96 5.90 17.46 -6.04
N SER A 97 6.31 17.29 -7.31
CA SER A 97 7.57 17.86 -7.84
C SER A 97 7.60 19.39 -7.83
N LYS A 98 6.44 20.05 -7.74
CA LYS A 98 6.34 21.50 -7.52
C LYS A 98 6.52 21.89 -6.05
N ARG A 99 6.27 20.96 -5.11
CA ARG A 99 6.30 21.25 -3.66
C ARG A 99 7.63 20.86 -3.00
N ILE A 100 8.35 19.89 -3.57
CA ILE A 100 9.61 19.42 -3.03
C ILE A 100 10.59 19.08 -4.18
N PRO A 101 11.88 19.43 -4.08
CA PRO A 101 12.87 19.05 -5.08
C PRO A 101 12.98 17.54 -5.26
N VAL A 102 13.05 17.08 -6.52
CA VAL A 102 13.30 15.68 -6.87
C VAL A 102 14.63 15.61 -7.63
N GLY A 103 15.56 14.79 -7.12
CA GLY A 103 16.91 14.68 -7.68
C GLY A 103 16.97 13.78 -8.92
N THR A 104 16.29 12.64 -8.87
CA THR A 104 16.32 11.63 -9.94
C THR A 104 14.96 10.95 -10.05
N TYR A 105 14.42 10.88 -11.24
CA TYR A 105 13.24 10.10 -11.58
C TYR A 105 13.65 8.72 -12.05
N VAL A 106 12.92 7.69 -11.62
CA VAL A 106 13.22 6.28 -11.91
C VAL A 106 11.91 5.59 -12.34
N ASP A 107 11.94 4.89 -13.48
CA ASP A 107 10.79 4.16 -14.02
C ASP A 107 11.20 3.01 -14.94
N HIS A 108 10.22 2.34 -15.56
CA HIS A 108 10.42 1.23 -16.50
C HIS A 108 10.51 1.65 -17.98
N GLY A 109 10.50 2.95 -18.28
CA GLY A 109 10.45 3.47 -19.65
C GLY A 109 9.03 3.74 -20.16
N PRO A 110 8.78 3.64 -21.47
CA PRO A 110 7.46 3.94 -22.04
C PRO A 110 6.35 3.07 -21.48
N THR A 111 5.12 3.63 -21.43
CA THR A 111 3.93 2.84 -21.05
C THR A 111 3.71 1.65 -21.99
N ALA A 112 3.22 0.55 -21.43
CA ALA A 112 2.83 -0.63 -22.19
C ALA A 112 1.43 -0.54 -22.78
N GLU A 113 0.64 0.43 -22.37
CA GLU A 113 -0.72 0.60 -22.87
C GLU A 113 -0.73 1.01 -24.34
N GLY A 114 -0.74 0.00 -25.21
CA GLY A 114 -0.70 0.16 -26.65
C GLY A 114 -2.06 0.53 -27.26
N PRO A 115 -2.09 0.88 -28.58
CA PRO A 115 -3.31 1.27 -29.28
C PRO A 115 -4.36 0.14 -29.41
N ASN A 116 -4.00 -1.09 -29.09
CA ASN A 116 -4.83 -2.29 -29.27
C ASN A 116 -5.45 -2.81 -27.95
N VAL A 117 -5.61 -1.96 -26.95
CA VAL A 117 -6.34 -2.35 -25.73
C VAL A 117 -7.76 -2.76 -26.11
N PRO A 118 -8.23 -3.97 -25.76
CA PRO A 118 -9.59 -4.41 -26.08
C PRO A 118 -10.62 -3.39 -25.59
N GLN A 119 -11.62 -3.11 -26.41
CA GLN A 119 -12.77 -2.26 -26.05
C GLN A 119 -13.50 -2.94 -24.87
N ILE A 120 -13.20 -2.55 -23.66
CA ILE A 120 -13.95 -3.01 -22.48
C ILE A 120 -15.15 -2.07 -22.32
N PRO A 121 -16.36 -2.60 -22.07
CA PRO A 121 -17.52 -1.77 -21.81
C PRO A 121 -17.22 -0.76 -20.67
N PRO A 122 -17.80 0.47 -20.73
CA PRO A 122 -17.62 1.45 -19.66
C PRO A 122 -17.91 0.81 -18.30
N GLY A 123 -17.02 1.05 -17.33
CA GLY A 123 -17.29 0.72 -15.94
C GLY A 123 -18.48 1.53 -15.39
N PRO A 124 -18.95 1.21 -14.17
CA PRO A 124 -20.06 1.93 -13.53
C PRO A 124 -19.82 3.45 -13.37
N ASP A 125 -18.56 3.87 -13.40
CA ASP A 125 -18.11 5.25 -13.35
C ASP A 125 -18.13 5.96 -14.73
N GLY A 126 -18.56 5.28 -15.79
CA GLY A 126 -18.58 5.79 -17.15
C GLY A 126 -17.18 5.96 -17.77
N LEU A 127 -16.12 5.52 -17.08
CA LEU A 127 -14.77 5.56 -17.62
C LEU A 127 -14.62 4.49 -18.70
N THR A 128 -14.40 4.90 -19.95
CA THR A 128 -14.05 3.99 -21.03
C THR A 128 -12.53 3.72 -21.00
N MET A 129 -12.10 2.59 -21.54
CA MET A 129 -10.67 2.30 -21.71
C MET A 129 -9.95 3.40 -22.49
N THR A 130 -10.61 4.01 -23.48
CA THR A 130 -10.07 5.15 -24.21
C THR A 130 -9.75 6.32 -23.28
N LYS A 131 -10.66 6.68 -22.37
CA LYS A 131 -10.41 7.77 -21.39
C LYS A 131 -9.35 7.41 -20.38
N ALA A 132 -9.27 6.15 -19.94
CA ALA A 132 -8.21 5.68 -19.06
C ALA A 132 -6.84 5.80 -19.75
N LYS A 133 -6.76 5.38 -21.02
CA LYS A 133 -5.57 5.53 -21.85
C LYS A 133 -5.16 6.99 -22.00
N GLU A 134 -6.08 7.87 -22.43
CA GLU A 134 -5.82 9.30 -22.56
C GLU A 134 -5.30 9.92 -21.25
N GLN A 135 -5.83 9.46 -20.12
CA GLN A 135 -5.38 9.93 -18.81
C GLN A 135 -3.95 9.46 -18.51
N ILE A 136 -3.61 8.21 -18.76
CA ILE A 136 -2.27 7.66 -18.57
C ILE A 136 -1.28 8.37 -19.48
N GLU A 137 -1.61 8.53 -20.77
CA GLU A 137 -0.79 9.27 -21.73
C GLU A 137 -0.57 10.74 -21.30
N GLY A 138 -1.61 11.38 -20.75
CA GLY A 138 -1.51 12.73 -20.19
C GLY A 138 -0.56 12.82 -18.98
N PHE A 139 -0.64 11.88 -18.06
CA PHE A 139 0.29 11.80 -16.93
C PHE A 139 1.72 11.53 -17.42
N GLN A 140 1.89 10.63 -18.36
CA GLN A 140 3.20 10.29 -18.90
C GLN A 140 3.84 11.47 -19.63
N ALA A 141 3.08 12.23 -20.42
CA ALA A 141 3.57 13.43 -21.10
C ALA A 141 4.02 14.49 -20.09
N ALA A 142 3.22 14.76 -19.06
CA ALA A 142 3.58 15.69 -18.01
C ALA A 142 4.80 15.22 -17.19
N TYR A 143 4.93 13.93 -16.95
CA TYR A 143 6.09 13.34 -16.32
C TYR A 143 7.34 13.45 -17.19
N ALA A 144 7.22 13.21 -18.50
CA ALA A 144 8.33 13.35 -19.46
C ALA A 144 8.89 14.78 -19.47
N GLU A 145 8.04 15.79 -19.31
CA GLU A 145 8.50 17.18 -19.17
C GLU A 145 9.36 17.39 -17.90
N LEU A 146 9.01 16.73 -16.79
CA LEU A 146 9.79 16.83 -15.55
C LEU A 146 11.16 16.20 -15.69
N TYR A 147 11.24 14.94 -16.12
CA TYR A 147 12.53 14.26 -16.20
C TYR A 147 13.41 14.76 -17.35
N SER A 148 12.87 15.44 -18.35
CA SER A 148 13.69 16.14 -19.36
C SER A 148 14.58 17.24 -18.76
N LYS A 149 14.24 17.75 -17.58
CA LYS A 149 14.93 18.82 -16.86
C LYS A 149 15.70 18.30 -15.62
N ALA A 150 15.72 16.99 -15.38
CA ALA A 150 16.31 16.35 -14.22
C ALA A 150 17.08 15.06 -14.61
N LYS A 151 17.65 14.38 -13.62
CA LYS A 151 18.20 13.04 -13.86
C LYS A 151 17.06 12.04 -14.03
N HIS A 152 17.19 11.17 -15.02
CA HIS A 152 16.22 10.12 -15.31
C HIS A 152 16.93 8.77 -15.50
N ILE A 153 16.40 7.74 -14.89
CA ILE A 153 16.91 6.36 -14.97
C ILE A 153 15.77 5.45 -15.39
N VAL A 154 15.86 4.89 -16.59
CA VAL A 154 15.01 3.77 -17.00
C VAL A 154 15.69 2.49 -16.54
N VAL A 155 15.02 1.75 -15.63
CA VAL A 155 15.59 0.55 -15.01
C VAL A 155 15.22 -0.73 -15.73
N LYS A 156 16.04 -1.74 -15.51
CA LYS A 156 15.81 -3.13 -15.97
C LYS A 156 16.18 -4.13 -14.89
N PRO A 157 15.66 -5.37 -14.95
CA PRO A 157 16.00 -6.41 -13.99
C PRO A 157 17.52 -6.64 -13.91
N GLY A 158 18.03 -6.71 -12.69
CA GLY A 158 19.46 -6.83 -12.39
C GLY A 158 20.15 -5.51 -12.05
N ASP A 159 19.57 -4.37 -12.41
CA ASP A 159 20.13 -3.06 -12.08
C ASP A 159 20.18 -2.86 -10.55
N LYS A 160 21.12 -2.01 -10.16
CA LYS A 160 21.25 -1.50 -8.79
C LYS A 160 21.09 0.01 -8.83
N LEU A 161 20.11 0.54 -8.11
CA LEU A 161 20.00 1.99 -7.94
C LEU A 161 21.17 2.50 -7.09
N PRO A 162 21.75 3.65 -7.43
CA PRO A 162 22.91 4.20 -6.73
C PRO A 162 22.50 4.92 -5.43
N ILE A 163 21.63 4.28 -4.64
CA ILE A 163 21.18 4.76 -3.33
C ILE A 163 22.14 4.26 -2.28
N THR A 164 22.70 5.18 -1.49
CA THR A 164 23.66 4.85 -0.44
C THR A 164 22.95 4.42 0.87
N GLY A 165 23.64 3.60 1.67
CA GLY A 165 23.14 3.10 2.94
C GLY A 165 22.28 1.84 2.84
N VAL A 166 21.83 1.47 1.64
CA VAL A 166 21.13 0.22 1.33
C VAL A 166 21.60 -0.34 -0.01
N GLU A 167 21.35 -1.61 -0.24
CA GLU A 167 21.44 -2.19 -1.58
C GLU A 167 20.03 -2.26 -2.17
N TRP A 168 19.79 -1.45 -3.22
CA TRP A 168 18.49 -1.40 -3.89
C TRP A 168 18.58 -2.07 -5.25
N ARG A 169 17.96 -3.25 -5.37
CA ARG A 169 18.03 -4.10 -6.56
C ARG A 169 16.71 -4.12 -7.30
N ILE A 170 16.78 -3.99 -8.62
CA ILE A 170 15.62 -4.11 -9.49
C ILE A 170 15.45 -5.58 -9.89
N ALA A 171 14.29 -6.14 -9.53
CA ALA A 171 13.95 -7.54 -9.83
C ALA A 171 12.93 -7.68 -10.97
N ALA A 172 12.16 -6.64 -11.25
CA ALA A 172 11.22 -6.58 -12.37
C ALA A 172 11.18 -5.15 -12.92
N ALA A 173 11.06 -4.98 -14.22
CA ALA A 173 10.77 -3.71 -14.89
C ALA A 173 10.50 -3.93 -16.37
N GLY A 174 9.61 -3.11 -16.97
CA GLY A 174 9.35 -3.14 -18.40
C GLY A 174 8.92 -4.52 -18.91
N GLY A 175 8.09 -5.22 -18.15
CA GLY A 175 7.59 -6.55 -18.47
C GLY A 175 8.61 -7.69 -18.34
N LYS A 176 9.85 -7.40 -17.95
CA LYS A 176 10.94 -8.36 -17.81
C LYS A 176 11.20 -8.68 -16.34
N MET A 177 11.63 -9.92 -16.07
CA MET A 177 11.89 -10.44 -14.73
C MET A 177 13.36 -10.81 -14.55
N LEU A 178 13.89 -10.63 -13.34
CA LEU A 178 15.22 -11.08 -12.96
C LEU A 178 15.30 -12.61 -13.07
N LYS A 179 16.30 -13.11 -13.79
CA LYS A 179 16.60 -14.56 -13.90
C LYS A 179 17.97 -14.89 -13.32
N THR A 180 19.00 -14.27 -13.87
CA THR A 180 20.41 -14.53 -13.52
C THR A 180 21.21 -13.22 -13.55
N PRO A 181 22.15 -13.06 -12.61
CA PRO A 181 22.34 -13.89 -11.44
C PRO A 181 21.24 -13.70 -10.40
N PRO A 182 20.89 -14.71 -9.61
CA PRO A 182 19.93 -14.55 -8.51
C PRO A 182 20.51 -13.63 -7.43
N LEU A 183 19.62 -13.03 -6.63
CA LEU A 183 20.02 -12.27 -5.44
C LEU A 183 20.57 -13.23 -4.35
N PRO A 184 21.34 -12.72 -3.38
CA PRO A 184 21.82 -13.53 -2.26
C PRO A 184 20.69 -14.31 -1.59
N GLY A 185 20.86 -15.61 -1.41
CA GLY A 185 19.83 -16.53 -0.89
C GLY A 185 18.83 -17.05 -1.92
N GLY A 186 18.83 -16.52 -3.14
CA GLY A 186 18.00 -16.97 -4.26
C GLY A 186 18.64 -18.13 -5.06
N GLY A 187 17.98 -18.50 -6.16
CA GLY A 187 18.43 -19.56 -7.09
C GLY A 187 17.97 -20.97 -6.71
N LYS A 188 17.19 -21.13 -5.65
CA LYS A 188 16.64 -22.44 -5.24
C LYS A 188 15.35 -22.76 -6.00
N PRO A 189 15.07 -24.06 -6.28
CA PRO A 189 13.78 -24.48 -6.82
C PRO A 189 12.62 -24.00 -5.95
N ASN A 190 11.56 -23.54 -6.59
CA ASN A 190 10.34 -23.10 -5.91
C ASN A 190 9.29 -24.22 -5.98
N GLN A 191 9.11 -24.94 -4.89
CA GLN A 191 8.21 -26.08 -4.79
C GLN A 191 6.74 -25.73 -5.06
N TYR A 192 6.35 -24.44 -4.93
CA TYR A 192 4.98 -23.98 -5.12
C TYR A 192 4.61 -23.76 -6.58
N CYS A 193 5.54 -23.88 -7.52
CA CYS A 193 5.30 -23.70 -8.95
C CYS A 193 4.41 -24.80 -9.56
N ALA A 194 4.46 -26.01 -9.02
CA ALA A 194 3.68 -27.14 -9.53
C ALA A 194 2.16 -26.98 -9.35
N ASN A 195 1.72 -26.16 -8.40
CA ASN A 195 0.32 -25.98 -8.02
C ASN A 195 -0.27 -24.67 -8.57
N PHE A 196 0.39 -24.04 -9.51
CA PHE A 196 -0.11 -22.80 -10.09
C PHE A 196 -1.10 -23.09 -11.22
N THR A 197 -2.25 -22.42 -11.14
CA THR A 197 -3.21 -22.34 -12.25
C THR A 197 -3.28 -20.89 -12.69
N PRO A 198 -3.04 -20.56 -13.99
CA PRO A 198 -3.27 -19.22 -14.50
C PRO A 198 -4.73 -18.81 -14.24
N MET A 199 -4.91 -17.56 -13.81
CA MET A 199 -6.26 -17.04 -13.57
C MET A 199 -7.05 -17.03 -14.90
N ALA A 200 -8.22 -17.65 -14.90
CA ALA A 200 -9.11 -17.66 -16.06
C ALA A 200 -9.44 -16.20 -16.47
N GLY A 201 -9.31 -15.87 -17.74
CA GLY A 201 -9.60 -14.55 -18.30
C GLY A 201 -8.41 -13.59 -18.38
N THR A 202 -7.23 -13.96 -17.85
CA THR A 202 -6.00 -13.16 -18.06
C THR A 202 -5.24 -13.58 -19.33
N GLN A 203 -5.62 -14.69 -19.95
CA GLN A 203 -5.04 -15.12 -21.22
C GLN A 203 -5.54 -14.20 -22.34
N GLY A 204 -4.61 -13.51 -23.00
CA GLY A 204 -4.94 -12.62 -24.14
C GLY A 204 -5.22 -11.16 -23.75
N LEU A 205 -5.08 -10.77 -22.48
CA LEU A 205 -4.96 -9.36 -22.16
C LEU A 205 -3.62 -8.85 -22.72
N VAL A 206 -3.69 -7.81 -23.53
CA VAL A 206 -2.51 -7.07 -23.99
C VAL A 206 -1.82 -6.53 -22.76
N ASP A 207 -0.49 -6.68 -22.66
CA ASP A 207 0.34 -6.29 -21.51
C ASP A 207 -0.12 -4.95 -20.90
N PRO A 208 -0.94 -4.94 -19.82
CA PRO A 208 -1.26 -3.70 -19.15
C PRO A 208 0.00 -3.19 -18.44
N ASP A 209 0.05 -1.90 -18.15
CA ASP A 209 1.20 -1.25 -17.53
C ASP A 209 1.58 -1.89 -16.18
N ASP A 210 0.63 -2.54 -15.50
CA ASP A 210 0.86 -3.38 -14.32
C ASP A 210 1.95 -4.46 -14.54
N PHE A 211 1.99 -5.06 -15.74
CA PHE A 211 2.99 -6.08 -16.10
C PHE A 211 4.39 -5.49 -16.20
N HIS A 212 4.49 -4.18 -16.38
CA HIS A 212 5.74 -3.45 -16.50
C HIS A 212 6.23 -2.88 -15.17
N SER A 213 5.47 -3.06 -14.10
CA SER A 213 5.78 -2.53 -12.76
C SER A 213 7.25 -2.74 -12.38
N VAL A 214 7.87 -1.68 -11.86
CA VAL A 214 9.22 -1.74 -11.28
C VAL A 214 9.14 -2.48 -9.96
N GLY A 215 9.71 -3.68 -9.93
CA GLY A 215 9.85 -4.50 -8.73
C GLY A 215 11.21 -4.33 -8.09
N SER A 216 11.22 -3.95 -6.82
CA SER A 216 12.42 -3.65 -6.05
C SER A 216 12.62 -4.62 -4.88
N VAL A 217 13.88 -5.01 -4.64
CA VAL A 217 14.32 -5.64 -3.39
C VAL A 217 15.33 -4.74 -2.71
N ILE A 218 14.99 -4.28 -1.50
CA ILE A 218 15.78 -3.36 -0.69
C ILE A 218 16.44 -4.14 0.43
N ILE A 219 17.78 -4.08 0.51
CA ILE A 219 18.57 -4.88 1.44
C ILE A 219 19.37 -3.95 2.35
N LEU A 220 19.19 -4.14 3.67
CA LEU A 220 20.00 -3.50 4.72
C LEU A 220 20.62 -4.59 5.59
N GLY A 221 21.86 -4.95 5.31
CA GLY A 221 22.52 -6.06 6.01
C GLY A 221 21.73 -7.36 5.86
N GLN A 222 21.08 -7.80 6.93
CA GLN A 222 20.26 -9.02 6.94
C GLN A 222 18.76 -8.75 6.75
N PHE A 223 18.31 -7.50 6.82
CA PHE A 223 16.93 -7.13 6.54
C PHE A 223 16.68 -7.04 5.04
N ARG A 224 15.54 -7.55 4.59
CA ARG A 224 15.14 -7.56 3.18
C ARG A 224 13.67 -7.16 3.05
N ALA A 225 13.42 -6.07 2.34
CA ALA A 225 12.08 -5.69 1.93
C ALA A 225 11.89 -5.88 0.43
N ALA A 226 10.68 -6.18 -0.01
CA ALA A 226 10.35 -6.29 -1.43
C ALA A 226 9.04 -5.57 -1.74
N ASP A 227 9.05 -4.83 -2.85
CA ASP A 227 7.94 -4.05 -3.37
C ASP A 227 7.89 -4.20 -4.90
N PHE A 228 6.74 -4.65 -5.43
CA PHE A 228 6.57 -4.99 -6.84
C PHE A 228 5.47 -4.17 -7.52
N GLY A 229 5.06 -3.05 -6.94
CA GLY A 229 3.96 -2.24 -7.49
C GLY A 229 2.68 -3.09 -7.66
N ASP A 230 2.09 -3.00 -8.84
CA ASP A 230 0.88 -3.76 -9.15
C ASP A 230 1.13 -4.99 -10.05
N MET A 231 2.30 -5.60 -9.91
CA MET A 231 2.66 -6.80 -10.68
C MET A 231 1.63 -7.93 -10.53
N TRP A 232 1.14 -8.45 -11.66
CA TRP A 232 0.13 -9.50 -11.70
C TRP A 232 0.69 -10.92 -11.55
N ARG A 233 -0.18 -11.88 -11.19
CA ARG A 233 0.15 -13.29 -10.98
C ARG A 233 0.94 -13.93 -12.13
N THR A 234 0.66 -13.57 -13.37
CA THR A 234 1.39 -14.07 -14.54
C THR A 234 2.86 -13.68 -14.49
N LYS A 235 3.17 -12.44 -14.10
CA LYS A 235 4.53 -11.93 -13.96
C LYS A 235 5.19 -12.39 -12.66
N GLU A 236 4.42 -12.52 -11.58
CA GLU A 236 4.89 -13.15 -10.34
C GLU A 236 5.36 -14.59 -10.61
N LEU A 237 4.60 -15.36 -11.40
CA LEU A 237 4.94 -16.71 -11.80
C LEU A 237 6.18 -16.73 -12.69
N GLU A 238 6.24 -15.85 -13.70
CA GLU A 238 7.40 -15.71 -14.56
C GLU A 238 8.67 -15.42 -13.73
N LEU A 239 8.58 -14.56 -12.72
CA LEU A 239 9.69 -14.23 -11.81
C LEU A 239 10.12 -15.44 -10.99
N MET A 240 9.16 -16.15 -10.38
CA MET A 240 9.40 -17.09 -9.29
C MET A 240 9.53 -18.55 -9.71
N CYS A 241 9.23 -18.88 -11.00
CA CYS A 241 9.23 -20.27 -11.45
C CYS A 241 10.20 -20.50 -12.62
N PRO A 242 10.82 -21.69 -12.65
CA PRO A 242 10.76 -22.80 -11.68
C PRO A 242 11.63 -22.57 -10.44
N THR A 243 12.40 -21.50 -10.39
CA THR A 243 13.34 -21.17 -9.30
C THR A 243 13.01 -19.78 -8.75
N ASN A 244 13.14 -19.62 -7.43
CA ASN A 244 13.02 -18.33 -6.78
C ASN A 244 14.37 -17.57 -6.89
N PRO A 245 14.49 -16.52 -7.72
CA PRO A 245 15.74 -15.78 -7.87
C PRO A 245 15.99 -14.79 -6.72
N LEU A 246 15.00 -14.53 -5.88
CA LEU A 246 15.06 -13.47 -4.87
C LEU A 246 15.48 -13.97 -3.49
N GLY A 247 15.23 -15.24 -3.17
CA GLY A 247 15.36 -15.77 -1.82
C GLY A 247 14.18 -15.35 -0.93
N THR A 248 14.38 -15.44 0.38
CA THR A 248 13.33 -15.09 1.37
C THR A 248 13.36 -13.59 1.71
N ILE A 249 12.20 -13.05 2.07
CA ILE A 249 11.98 -11.63 2.35
C ILE A 249 11.46 -11.46 3.79
N ASP A 250 11.89 -10.41 4.50
CA ASP A 250 11.36 -10.09 5.83
C ASP A 250 10.06 -9.29 5.76
N LEU A 251 10.02 -8.27 4.91
CA LEU A 251 8.86 -7.40 4.69
C LEU A 251 8.46 -7.42 3.21
N LEU A 252 7.27 -7.92 2.91
CA LEU A 252 6.68 -7.88 1.56
C LEU A 252 5.58 -6.83 1.51
N PHE A 253 5.66 -5.89 0.59
CA PHE A 253 4.51 -5.08 0.20
C PHE A 253 3.61 -5.90 -0.72
N ALA A 254 2.34 -6.03 -0.37
CA ALA A 254 1.39 -6.80 -1.16
C ALA A 254 1.21 -6.15 -2.55
N SER A 255 1.50 -6.90 -3.60
CA SER A 255 1.32 -6.42 -4.98
C SER A 255 -0.15 -6.08 -5.25
N SER A 256 -0.39 -5.09 -6.12
CA SER A 256 -1.74 -4.63 -6.51
C SER A 256 -2.67 -4.43 -5.31
N HIS A 257 -2.16 -3.88 -4.22
CA HIS A 257 -2.92 -3.62 -2.99
C HIS A 257 -3.60 -4.87 -2.39
N GLY A 258 -3.16 -6.08 -2.76
CA GLY A 258 -3.82 -7.35 -2.44
C GLY A 258 -5.07 -7.61 -3.30
N ALA A 259 -5.12 -7.13 -4.53
CA ALA A 259 -6.17 -7.43 -5.48
C ALA A 259 -6.06 -8.88 -6.01
N ILE A 260 -7.16 -9.42 -6.53
CA ILE A 260 -7.24 -10.81 -7.03
C ILE A 260 -6.26 -11.10 -8.19
N ALA A 261 -5.83 -10.05 -8.90
CA ALA A 261 -4.86 -10.18 -10.00
C ALA A 261 -3.43 -10.54 -9.52
N SER A 262 -3.13 -10.40 -8.24
CA SER A 262 -1.80 -10.57 -7.64
C SER A 262 -1.79 -11.55 -6.48
N GLY A 263 -0.64 -11.70 -5.82
CA GLY A 263 -0.49 -12.53 -4.62
C GLY A 263 -0.59 -14.02 -4.92
N SER A 264 0.06 -14.49 -5.97
CA SER A 264 0.08 -15.93 -6.30
C SER A 264 0.81 -16.76 -5.26
N LEU A 265 0.39 -18.02 -5.10
CA LEU A 265 1.03 -18.96 -4.19
C LEU A 265 2.55 -19.09 -4.44
N PRO A 266 3.05 -19.27 -5.70
CA PRO A 266 4.47 -19.34 -5.95
C PRO A 266 5.24 -18.08 -5.54
N PHE A 267 4.60 -16.90 -5.62
CA PHE A 267 5.22 -15.64 -5.23
C PHE A 267 5.27 -15.49 -3.71
N VAL A 268 4.11 -15.49 -3.06
CA VAL A 268 4.03 -15.22 -1.61
C VAL A 268 4.71 -16.32 -0.81
N HIS A 269 4.39 -17.60 -1.08
CA HIS A 269 4.99 -18.73 -0.35
C HIS A 269 6.46 -18.99 -0.73
N GLY A 270 6.83 -18.65 -1.96
CA GLY A 270 8.24 -18.74 -2.39
C GLY A 270 9.12 -17.68 -1.71
N LEU A 271 8.61 -16.50 -1.45
CA LEU A 271 9.29 -15.43 -0.72
C LEU A 271 9.28 -15.65 0.80
N GLN A 272 8.32 -16.38 1.34
CA GLN A 272 8.17 -16.66 2.77
C GLN A 272 8.30 -15.38 3.63
N PRO A 273 7.50 -14.33 3.40
CA PRO A 273 7.64 -13.11 4.15
C PRO A 273 7.32 -13.34 5.63
N ARG A 274 8.08 -12.68 6.52
CA ARG A 274 7.74 -12.61 7.94
C ARG A 274 6.56 -11.68 8.20
N VAL A 275 6.53 -10.59 7.45
CA VAL A 275 5.46 -9.61 7.50
C VAL A 275 5.05 -9.25 6.08
N VAL A 276 3.74 -9.19 5.88
CA VAL A 276 3.15 -8.56 4.69
C VAL A 276 2.52 -7.24 5.12
N LEU A 277 2.77 -6.17 4.36
CA LEU A 277 2.12 -4.88 4.52
C LEU A 277 1.28 -4.61 3.27
N MET A 278 -0.02 -4.40 3.49
CA MET A 278 -0.99 -4.24 2.41
C MET A 278 -1.49 -2.79 2.37
N GLN A 279 -1.20 -2.11 1.26
CA GLN A 279 -1.65 -0.74 0.99
C GLN A 279 -3.05 -0.73 0.34
N ASN A 280 -4.00 -1.44 0.95
CA ASN A 280 -5.37 -1.50 0.49
C ASN A 280 -6.17 -0.25 0.87
N GLY A 281 -7.19 0.06 0.10
CA GLY A 281 -8.29 0.91 0.53
C GLY A 281 -9.40 0.07 1.16
N THR A 282 -10.50 0.72 1.55
CA THR A 282 -11.65 0.06 2.16
C THR A 282 -12.31 -0.98 1.24
N ARG A 283 -12.33 -0.72 -0.07
CA ARG A 283 -12.86 -1.61 -1.12
C ARG A 283 -11.92 -1.81 -2.32
N LYS A 284 -10.73 -1.24 -2.30
CA LYS A 284 -9.70 -1.46 -3.32
C LYS A 284 -8.60 -2.35 -2.74
N GLY A 285 -8.30 -3.43 -3.42
CA GLY A 285 -7.38 -4.45 -2.90
C GLY A 285 -8.00 -5.26 -1.76
N GLY A 286 -7.18 -5.94 -0.97
CA GLY A 286 -7.61 -6.76 0.15
C GLY A 286 -8.64 -7.83 -0.25
N ALA A 287 -8.44 -8.50 -1.39
CA ALA A 287 -9.35 -9.53 -1.88
C ALA A 287 -9.12 -10.87 -1.17
N LEU A 288 -10.15 -11.71 -1.15
CA LEU A 288 -10.19 -12.96 -0.38
C LEU A 288 -9.03 -13.91 -0.73
N ASP A 289 -8.78 -14.13 -2.01
CA ASP A 289 -7.80 -15.10 -2.46
C ASP A 289 -6.35 -14.72 -2.12
N PRO A 290 -5.88 -13.47 -2.40
CA PRO A 290 -4.58 -13.02 -1.91
C PRO A 290 -4.46 -13.05 -0.38
N MET A 291 -5.51 -12.66 0.36
CA MET A 291 -5.47 -12.71 1.82
C MET A 291 -5.29 -14.12 2.35
N LYS A 292 -6.03 -15.10 1.83
CA LYS A 292 -5.86 -16.53 2.18
C LYS A 292 -4.46 -17.02 1.84
N THR A 293 -3.93 -16.64 0.69
CA THR A 293 -2.54 -17.00 0.30
C THR A 293 -1.52 -16.39 1.26
N ILE A 294 -1.72 -15.13 1.66
CA ILE A 294 -0.85 -14.47 2.64
C ILE A 294 -0.94 -15.18 3.99
N HIS A 295 -2.15 -15.39 4.53
CA HIS A 295 -2.33 -16.01 5.85
C HIS A 295 -1.79 -17.44 5.93
N SER A 296 -1.79 -18.18 4.82
CA SER A 296 -1.23 -19.53 4.74
C SER A 296 0.26 -19.57 4.42
N SER A 297 0.93 -18.41 4.25
CA SER A 297 2.35 -18.36 3.89
C SER A 297 3.25 -18.88 5.00
N PRO A 298 4.19 -19.78 4.69
CA PRO A 298 5.15 -20.26 5.67
C PRO A 298 5.98 -19.11 6.25
N GLY A 299 6.09 -19.06 7.57
CA GLY A 299 6.88 -18.07 8.28
C GLY A 299 6.22 -16.70 8.44
N LEU A 300 4.98 -16.52 8.01
CA LEU A 300 4.22 -15.29 8.27
C LEU A 300 4.01 -15.09 9.76
N GLU A 301 4.45 -13.96 10.28
CA GLU A 301 4.19 -13.54 11.66
C GLU A 301 2.96 -12.61 11.73
N ASN A 302 2.82 -11.68 10.79
CA ASN A 302 1.66 -10.77 10.73
C ASN A 302 1.40 -10.23 9.31
N LEU A 303 0.12 -9.97 9.05
CA LEU A 303 -0.35 -9.05 8.04
C LEU A 303 -0.61 -7.68 8.70
N TRP A 304 -0.14 -6.58 8.08
CA TRP A 304 -0.52 -5.21 8.39
C TRP A 304 -1.31 -4.64 7.24
N GLN A 305 -2.39 -3.93 7.54
CA GLN A 305 -3.29 -3.34 6.54
C GLN A 305 -3.34 -1.82 6.67
N MET A 306 -3.52 -1.14 5.55
CA MET A 306 -3.78 0.29 5.58
C MET A 306 -5.21 0.57 6.03
N HIS A 307 -6.17 -0.24 5.56
CA HIS A 307 -7.59 -0.17 5.89
C HIS A 307 -8.17 -1.53 6.19
N TRP A 308 -9.25 -1.56 6.95
CA TRP A 308 -10.16 -2.70 6.99
C TRP A 308 -10.70 -2.95 5.57
N SER A 309 -10.62 -4.20 5.10
CA SER A 309 -11.18 -4.55 3.80
C SER A 309 -12.63 -5.00 3.92
N TYR A 310 -13.52 -4.32 3.23
CA TYR A 310 -14.93 -4.72 3.09
C TYR A 310 -15.16 -5.72 1.94
N ASN A 311 -14.11 -6.21 1.32
CA ASN A 311 -14.15 -7.26 0.30
C ASN A 311 -14.12 -8.67 0.90
N VAL A 312 -13.85 -8.78 2.20
CA VAL A 312 -13.66 -10.04 2.91
C VAL A 312 -14.36 -9.99 4.27
N GLY A 313 -14.45 -11.13 4.93
CA GLY A 313 -15.00 -11.26 6.27
C GLY A 313 -14.06 -10.79 7.38
N VAL A 314 -14.54 -10.87 8.62
CA VAL A 314 -13.75 -10.47 9.80
C VAL A 314 -12.57 -11.39 10.03
N GLU A 315 -12.67 -12.64 9.63
CA GLU A 315 -11.68 -13.69 9.80
C GLU A 315 -10.43 -13.52 8.91
N GLU A 316 -10.57 -12.84 7.78
CA GLU A 316 -9.46 -12.58 6.87
C GLU A 316 -8.78 -11.23 7.15
N ASN A 317 -9.51 -10.26 7.75
CA ASN A 317 -8.90 -9.01 8.16
C ASN A 317 -7.97 -9.21 9.36
N THR A 318 -6.87 -8.46 9.38
CA THR A 318 -5.99 -8.45 10.55
C THR A 318 -6.67 -7.77 11.74
N PRO A 319 -6.29 -8.09 13.01
CA PRO A 319 -6.81 -7.37 14.17
C PRO A 319 -6.55 -5.86 14.09
N GLY A 320 -7.48 -5.05 14.58
CA GLY A 320 -7.45 -3.59 14.45
C GLY A 320 -6.19 -2.87 14.94
N LEU A 321 -5.39 -3.50 15.83
CA LEU A 321 -4.09 -2.98 16.23
C LEU A 321 -3.10 -2.87 15.05
N PHE A 322 -3.23 -3.75 14.06
CA PHE A 322 -2.39 -3.87 12.88
C PHE A 322 -2.96 -3.11 11.67
N ILE A 323 -4.04 -2.35 11.84
CA ILE A 323 -4.66 -1.55 10.78
C ILE A 323 -4.36 -0.08 11.03
N ALA A 324 -3.77 0.61 10.04
CA ALA A 324 -3.41 2.02 10.15
C ALA A 324 -4.65 2.89 10.36
N ASN A 325 -5.67 2.69 9.54
CA ASN A 325 -6.89 3.48 9.53
C ASN A 325 -8.10 2.56 9.73
N VAL A 326 -8.77 2.71 10.88
CA VAL A 326 -10.06 2.07 11.15
C VAL A 326 -11.14 3.09 10.88
N ASP A 327 -12.07 2.74 10.00
CA ASP A 327 -13.12 3.65 9.57
C ASP A 327 -14.05 4.03 10.73
N ASP A 328 -14.45 5.27 10.77
CA ASP A 328 -15.52 5.75 11.64
C ASP A 328 -16.91 5.45 11.02
N GLY A 329 -17.97 5.68 11.78
CA GLY A 329 -19.33 5.39 11.33
C GLY A 329 -19.75 6.16 10.08
N ALA A 330 -19.26 7.38 9.87
CA ALA A 330 -19.55 8.19 8.68
C ALA A 330 -18.80 7.64 7.45
N THR A 331 -17.55 7.27 7.62
CA THR A 331 -16.75 6.60 6.57
C THR A 331 -17.37 5.26 6.16
N ILE A 332 -17.79 4.45 7.14
CA ILE A 332 -18.49 3.18 6.89
C ILE A 332 -19.77 3.42 6.07
N ALA A 333 -20.61 4.36 6.47
CA ALA A 333 -21.82 4.71 5.73
C ALA A 333 -21.51 5.14 4.30
N GLY A 334 -20.51 5.99 4.11
CA GLY A 334 -20.03 6.42 2.79
C GLY A 334 -19.55 5.25 1.93
N VAL A 335 -18.79 4.31 2.51
CA VAL A 335 -18.30 3.12 1.81
C VAL A 335 -19.44 2.18 1.39
N LEU A 336 -20.42 1.97 2.28
CA LEU A 336 -21.55 1.08 2.01
C LEU A 336 -22.53 1.63 0.98
N THR A 337 -22.65 2.95 0.90
CA THR A 337 -23.56 3.66 -0.04
C THR A 337 -22.87 4.03 -1.36
N ALA A 338 -21.53 4.04 -1.40
CA ALA A 338 -20.81 4.33 -2.63
C ALA A 338 -21.07 3.21 -3.67
N PRO A 339 -21.26 3.56 -4.94
CA PRO A 339 -21.31 2.54 -5.99
C PRO A 339 -19.99 1.75 -5.99
N PRO A 340 -20.02 0.46 -6.36
CA PRO A 340 -18.80 -0.33 -6.50
C PRO A 340 -17.82 0.42 -7.40
N ARG A 341 -16.61 0.65 -6.93
CA ARG A 341 -15.56 1.24 -7.79
C ARG A 341 -15.32 0.28 -8.93
N GLY A 342 -15.54 0.75 -10.16
CA GLY A 342 -15.14 0.02 -11.34
C GLY A 342 -13.64 -0.21 -11.22
N GLY A 343 -13.26 -1.44 -10.90
CA GLY A 343 -11.87 -1.83 -10.94
C GLY A 343 -11.38 -1.65 -12.37
N GLY A 344 -10.13 -1.21 -12.53
CA GLY A 344 -9.42 -1.36 -13.79
C GLY A 344 -9.47 -2.82 -14.25
N PRO A 345 -8.98 -3.17 -15.46
CA PRO A 345 -9.14 -4.51 -16.06
C PRO A 345 -8.50 -5.65 -15.25
N GLY A 346 -8.83 -5.81 -14.03
CA GLY A 346 -8.34 -6.81 -13.07
C GLY A 346 -9.13 -6.88 -11.79
N THR A 347 -10.04 -5.94 -11.53
CA THR A 347 -10.80 -5.86 -10.28
C THR A 347 -12.29 -6.11 -10.47
N ARG A 348 -12.72 -6.93 -11.42
CA ARG A 348 -14.08 -7.49 -11.35
C ARG A 348 -14.09 -8.43 -10.15
N GLY A 349 -14.51 -7.91 -9.00
CA GLY A 349 -14.97 -8.75 -7.92
C GLY A 349 -15.97 -9.75 -8.51
N ALA A 350 -15.79 -11.04 -8.22
CA ALA A 350 -16.80 -12.04 -8.51
C ALA A 350 -18.13 -11.48 -8.01
N GLY A 351 -19.06 -11.25 -8.95
CA GLY A 351 -20.42 -10.85 -8.60
C GLY A 351 -20.93 -11.82 -7.56
N ALA A 352 -21.65 -11.31 -6.59
CA ALA A 352 -22.40 -12.16 -5.67
C ALA A 352 -23.13 -13.23 -6.51
N PRO A 353 -23.09 -14.51 -6.11
CA PRO A 353 -23.83 -15.54 -6.82
C PRO A 353 -25.29 -15.08 -6.93
N PRO A 354 -25.97 -15.31 -8.08
CA PRO A 354 -27.36 -14.93 -8.22
C PRO A 354 -28.12 -15.57 -7.07
N ALA A 355 -28.95 -14.78 -6.39
CA ALA A 355 -29.78 -15.23 -5.30
C ALA A 355 -30.53 -16.49 -5.75
N GLY A 356 -30.13 -17.64 -5.20
CA GLY A 356 -30.80 -18.91 -5.47
C GLY A 356 -32.25 -18.78 -5.05
N THR A 357 -33.14 -19.23 -5.89
CA THR A 357 -34.56 -19.40 -5.61
C THR A 357 -34.72 -20.13 -4.27
N PRO A 358 -35.56 -19.64 -3.35
CA PRO A 358 -35.78 -20.33 -2.08
C PRO A 358 -36.38 -21.70 -2.31
N PRO A 359 -35.95 -22.73 -1.59
CA PRO A 359 -36.59 -24.05 -1.62
C PRO A 359 -38.01 -23.96 -1.05
N PRO A 360 -38.93 -24.83 -1.49
CA PRO A 360 -40.33 -24.82 -1.01
C PRO A 360 -40.39 -25.15 0.47
N ALA A 361 -41.30 -24.46 1.15
CA ALA A 361 -41.53 -24.59 2.58
C ALA A 361 -41.97 -26.02 2.99
N GLY A 362 -41.08 -26.66 3.75
CA GLY A 362 -41.42 -27.89 4.49
C GLY A 362 -41.45 -27.59 5.97
N ALA A 363 -42.60 -27.90 6.60
CA ALA A 363 -42.89 -27.65 8.00
C ALA A 363 -41.93 -28.39 8.94
N ALA A 364 -41.33 -27.69 9.90
CA ALA A 364 -40.73 -28.27 11.09
C ALA A 364 -41.00 -27.38 12.31
N THR A 365 -41.52 -28.00 13.34
CA THR A 365 -42.00 -27.50 14.60
C THR A 365 -40.91 -26.85 15.45
N ALA A 366 -41.24 -25.72 16.08
CA ALA A 366 -40.40 -25.00 17.02
C ALA A 366 -40.45 -25.62 18.44
N PRO A 367 -39.32 -25.64 19.18
CA PRO A 367 -39.35 -25.81 20.65
C PRO A 367 -39.45 -24.44 21.38
N PRO A 368 -39.89 -24.42 22.63
CA PRO A 368 -40.39 -23.23 23.31
C PRO A 368 -39.28 -22.31 23.86
N ALA A 369 -39.63 -21.03 23.93
CA ALA A 369 -38.77 -19.93 24.42
C ALA A 369 -38.57 -20.01 25.94
N ALA A 370 -37.33 -19.74 26.38
CA ALA A 370 -36.99 -19.47 27.77
C ALA A 370 -36.90 -17.96 28.01
N THR A 371 -37.60 -17.50 29.03
CA THR A 371 -37.63 -16.10 29.53
C THR A 371 -36.33 -15.74 30.28
N PRO A 372 -35.77 -14.54 30.12
CA PRO A 372 -34.73 -14.05 31.01
C PRO A 372 -35.29 -13.20 32.17
N PRO A 373 -34.62 -13.18 33.33
CA PRO A 373 -35.05 -12.40 34.49
C PRO A 373 -34.64 -10.93 34.36
N ALA A 374 -35.50 -10.07 34.91
CA ALA A 374 -35.32 -8.64 35.08
C ALA A 374 -34.32 -8.32 36.21
N GLY A 375 -33.46 -7.29 35.99
CA GLY A 375 -32.56 -6.81 37.03
C GLY A 375 -31.92 -5.45 36.70
N ALA A 376 -32.47 -4.40 37.34
CA ALA A 376 -31.85 -3.18 37.86
C ALA A 376 -30.98 -2.27 36.95
N ALA A 377 -31.45 -1.04 36.78
CA ALA A 377 -30.68 0.12 36.28
C ALA A 377 -29.83 0.77 37.39
N PRO A 378 -28.62 1.31 37.07
CA PRO A 378 -27.89 2.23 37.93
C PRO A 378 -28.13 3.69 37.57
N PRO A 379 -27.88 4.66 38.49
CA PRO A 379 -28.28 6.04 38.37
C PRO A 379 -27.31 6.90 37.53
N ALA A 380 -27.86 7.97 36.98
CA ALA A 380 -27.14 8.98 36.23
C ALA A 380 -26.25 9.85 37.13
N ALA A 381 -25.02 10.09 36.71
CA ALA A 381 -24.13 11.13 37.25
C ALA A 381 -23.86 12.20 36.18
N GLY A 382 -24.03 13.47 36.57
CA GLY A 382 -23.94 14.63 35.72
C GLY A 382 -22.52 14.93 35.26
N ALA A 383 -22.41 15.38 34.01
CA ALA A 383 -21.19 15.89 33.43
C ALA A 383 -21.23 17.42 33.30
N THR A 384 -20.23 18.09 33.86
CA THR A 384 -19.91 19.51 33.67
C THR A 384 -19.23 19.73 32.31
N PRO A 385 -19.46 20.85 31.61
CA PRO A 385 -18.85 21.11 30.31
C PRO A 385 -17.42 21.65 30.46
N ALA A 386 -16.53 21.18 29.59
CA ALA A 386 -15.16 21.69 29.40
C ALA A 386 -15.11 22.85 28.40
N PRO A 387 -14.10 23.75 28.46
CA PRO A 387 -14.05 24.99 27.72
C PRO A 387 -13.55 24.86 26.28
N GLY A 388 -14.02 25.80 25.47
CA GLY A 388 -14.00 25.88 24.05
C GLY A 388 -12.68 25.70 23.31
N THR A 389 -12.81 25.07 22.16
CA THR A 389 -11.83 24.97 21.06
C THR A 389 -11.94 26.22 20.15
N PRO A 390 -10.86 26.77 19.60
CA PRO A 390 -10.92 27.90 18.69
C PRO A 390 -11.44 27.49 17.31
N ALA A 391 -12.22 28.35 16.69
CA ALA A 391 -12.87 28.22 15.42
C ALA A 391 -11.86 28.09 14.27
N ALA A 392 -12.14 27.12 13.36
CA ALA A 392 -11.44 26.97 12.10
C ALA A 392 -11.83 28.07 11.13
N ALA A 393 -10.88 28.64 10.40
CA ALA A 393 -11.06 29.63 9.36
C ALA A 393 -11.75 29.03 8.11
N PRO A 394 -12.51 29.81 7.32
CA PRO A 394 -13.24 29.29 6.19
C PRO A 394 -12.32 28.97 5.01
N ALA A 395 -12.51 27.79 4.41
CA ALA A 395 -11.84 27.36 3.19
C ALA A 395 -12.37 28.20 2.00
N SER A 396 -11.45 28.83 1.27
CA SER A 396 -11.71 29.50 0.01
C SER A 396 -11.96 28.48 -1.09
N GLY A 397 -13.10 28.52 -1.74
CA GLY A 397 -13.44 27.69 -2.88
C GLY A 397 -12.65 28.09 -4.13
N GLY A 398 -12.07 27.12 -4.81
CA GLY A 398 -11.54 27.20 -6.16
C GLY A 398 -12.06 26.04 -6.96
N GLY A 399 -12.98 26.32 -7.90
CA GLY A 399 -13.57 25.32 -8.78
C GLY A 399 -12.62 24.91 -9.90
N GLY A 400 -12.74 23.64 -10.34
CA GLY A 400 -12.06 23.09 -11.50
C GLY A 400 -12.51 21.66 -11.70
N GLY A 401 -13.38 21.42 -12.69
CA GLY A 401 -14.15 20.20 -12.93
C GLY A 401 -13.34 18.96 -13.28
N GLY A 402 -13.93 17.82 -13.04
CA GLY A 402 -13.50 16.50 -13.41
C GLY A 402 -14.21 15.49 -12.54
N GLY A 403 -15.43 15.07 -12.95
CA GLY A 403 -16.29 14.18 -12.19
C GLY A 403 -15.63 12.83 -11.92
N ARG A 404 -15.11 12.66 -10.72
CA ARG A 404 -14.89 11.37 -10.07
C ARG A 404 -15.70 11.38 -8.80
N GLY A 405 -16.55 10.35 -8.67
CA GLY A 405 -17.40 10.18 -7.49
C GLY A 405 -16.60 10.45 -6.22
N ASN A 406 -17.22 11.24 -5.37
CA ASN A 406 -16.68 11.73 -4.12
C ASN A 406 -16.02 10.62 -3.31
N GLN A 407 -14.69 10.47 -3.44
CA GLN A 407 -13.92 9.61 -2.55
C GLN A 407 -13.81 10.36 -1.23
N THR A 408 -14.81 10.18 -0.38
CA THR A 408 -14.75 10.66 0.99
C THR A 408 -13.63 9.92 1.71
N GLY A 409 -12.41 10.45 1.60
CA GLY A 409 -11.32 10.01 2.46
C GLY A 409 -11.65 10.39 3.91
N HIS A 410 -11.27 9.53 4.83
CA HIS A 410 -11.39 9.82 6.26
C HIS A 410 -10.31 10.80 6.72
N THR A 411 -10.55 11.51 7.80
CA THR A 411 -9.59 12.35 8.51
C THR A 411 -9.74 12.13 10.02
N PRO A 412 -8.64 12.01 10.77
CA PRO A 412 -7.25 12.05 10.32
C PRO A 412 -6.84 10.76 9.58
N ALA A 413 -5.86 10.88 8.67
CA ALA A 413 -5.22 9.76 8.03
C ALA A 413 -3.90 9.42 8.72
N TYR A 414 -3.57 8.14 8.78
CA TYR A 414 -2.36 7.65 9.41
C TYR A 414 -1.52 6.86 8.40
N TRP A 415 -0.20 6.86 8.60
CA TRP A 415 0.73 5.97 7.92
C TRP A 415 1.15 4.84 8.84
N LEU A 416 1.71 3.78 8.30
CA LEU A 416 2.50 2.82 9.06
C LEU A 416 3.97 3.20 8.97
N ARG A 417 4.69 3.16 10.08
CA ARG A 417 6.13 3.43 10.11
C ARG A 417 6.91 2.16 10.37
N VAL A 418 7.86 1.86 9.48
CA VAL A 418 8.79 0.75 9.63
C VAL A 418 10.17 1.31 9.96
N THR A 419 10.81 0.72 10.96
CA THR A 419 12.21 0.99 11.32
C THR A 419 12.97 -0.32 11.27
N ALA A 420 13.87 -0.48 10.30
CA ALA A 420 14.63 -1.70 10.10
C ALA A 420 16.12 -1.51 10.39
N LEU A 421 16.76 -2.52 10.99
CA LEU A 421 18.15 -2.53 11.36
C LEU A 421 18.97 -3.54 10.54
N PRO A 422 20.30 -3.33 10.41
CA PRO A 422 21.15 -4.22 9.60
C PRO A 422 21.23 -5.66 10.11
N ASP A 423 20.87 -5.93 11.36
CA ASP A 423 20.83 -7.29 11.93
C ASP A 423 19.58 -8.09 11.52
N GLY A 424 18.67 -7.50 10.73
CA GLY A 424 17.41 -8.11 10.33
C GLY A 424 16.26 -7.91 11.31
N THR A 425 16.49 -7.20 12.41
CA THR A 425 15.43 -6.76 13.33
C THR A 425 14.69 -5.56 12.70
N PHE A 426 13.37 -5.57 12.78
CA PHE A 426 12.57 -4.41 12.36
C PHE A 426 11.34 -4.23 13.24
N THR A 427 10.88 -3.01 13.34
CA THR A 427 9.68 -2.63 14.09
C THR A 427 8.69 -1.95 13.16
N ILE A 428 7.42 -2.31 13.27
CA ILE A 428 6.32 -1.58 12.61
C ILE A 428 5.50 -0.91 13.71
N MET A 429 5.22 0.37 13.51
CA MET A 429 4.43 1.21 14.42
C MET A 429 3.17 1.71 13.70
N ASN A 430 2.05 1.63 14.41
CA ASN A 430 0.79 2.25 14.03
C ASN A 430 0.58 3.53 14.86
N PRO A 431 0.80 4.73 14.31
CA PRO A 431 0.71 5.96 15.08
C PRO A 431 -0.72 6.30 15.52
N ARG A 432 -1.75 5.73 14.88
CA ARG A 432 -3.14 5.93 15.27
C ARG A 432 -3.43 5.48 16.70
N ASN A 433 -2.85 4.36 17.11
CA ASN A 433 -3.12 3.74 18.42
C ASN A 433 -1.87 3.57 19.28
N GLY A 434 -0.69 4.01 18.78
CA GLY A 434 0.59 3.85 19.46
C GLY A 434 1.12 2.42 19.50
N PHE A 435 0.42 1.45 18.91
CA PHE A 435 0.84 0.06 18.89
C PHE A 435 2.09 -0.11 18.03
N SER A 436 3.07 -0.84 18.56
CA SER A 436 4.24 -1.23 17.80
C SER A 436 4.59 -2.69 18.05
N LYS A 437 5.08 -3.36 17.01
CA LYS A 437 5.59 -4.73 17.12
C LYS A 437 6.98 -4.83 16.51
N THR A 438 7.91 -5.37 17.29
CA THR A 438 9.27 -5.65 16.86
C THR A 438 9.42 -7.12 16.45
N TYR A 439 9.95 -7.32 15.27
CA TYR A 439 10.25 -8.61 14.65
C TYR A 439 11.75 -8.83 14.78
N LYS A 440 12.15 -9.67 15.73
CA LYS A 440 13.57 -10.05 15.89
C LYS A 440 13.95 -11.07 14.84
N LYS A 441 15.21 -11.08 14.41
CA LYS A 441 15.68 -12.13 13.54
C LYS A 441 15.52 -13.47 14.27
N GLY A 442 14.55 -14.26 13.83
CA GLY A 442 14.41 -15.63 14.25
C GLY A 442 15.44 -16.49 13.50
N THR A 443 15.96 -17.51 14.14
CA THR A 443 16.53 -18.64 13.41
C THR A 443 15.36 -19.21 12.60
N ARG A 444 15.34 -18.91 11.29
CA ARG A 444 14.45 -19.66 10.39
C ARG A 444 14.91 -21.12 10.47
N ALA A 445 14.00 -21.99 10.97
CA ALA A 445 14.23 -23.42 11.03
C ALA A 445 14.44 -24.03 9.63
#